data_0839d4421f7735f142271e3113214cfb
#
_entry.id   0839d4421f7735f142271e3113214cfb
#
_cell.length_a   1.000
_cell.length_b   1.000
_cell.length_c   1.000
_cell.angle_alpha   90.00
_cell.angle_beta   90.00
_cell.angle_gamma   90.00
#
_symmetry.space_group_name_H-M   'P 1'
#
loop_
_entity.id
_entity.type
_entity.pdbx_description
1 polymer ?
#
loop_
_entity_poly.entity_id
_entity_poly.type
_entity_poly.pdbx_seq_one_letter_code
_entity_poly.pdbx_strand_id
1 'polypeptide(L)'
;MNNIEIIASIKNHAQTVFENLTTDELVNKALERNEGRITSQGALAADTGEFTGRSPKDKFLVKDALTADSAWWGAVNQPFEEVKFDALLNKVMKHMEGKEIFVRHAYACADPKNRLNIQVVTESAYQNLFAKHLFLRPSAEEIATQPTEWIIVASPSFHADPAVDGTRQHNFTMVSVSRKIILIGGSGYTGEIKKGIFSVLNYILPHERNVLSMHCSANIGVNGDTALFFGLSGTGKTTLSADPNRKLIGDDEHGWSDTGVFNFEGGCYAKCVNLTEEKEPQIWHAIKHGALVENVRFFEGSDVVNYDDISVTENTRVAYPIDYIENIAVPSVGDAPKNIFFLTADAFGVLPPISKLNPGQAMYQFISGYTAKVAGTEAGVTEPQATFSSCFGQVFLPLHPTVYAKMLGEKLSANPDINVWLVNTGWSGGGYGVGSRMKLSYTRAMITAALEGKLTGDFTAHPVFGMMMPNACEGVPSELLHPRNTWADKEAYDKQCEKLAHLFNDNFKKFEDGASDEIKQAAPKVSAVG
;
A
#
# COMPACT_ATOMS: atom_id res chain seq x y z
N MET A 1 24.43 -18.83 -8.11
CA MET A 1 23.24 -19.42 -8.81
C MET A 1 22.34 -18.28 -9.25
N ASN A 2 21.80 -18.35 -10.46
CA ASN A 2 20.75 -17.44 -10.89
C ASN A 2 19.37 -17.94 -10.39
N ASN A 3 18.30 -17.15 -10.58
CA ASN A 3 16.96 -17.49 -10.10
C ASN A 3 16.39 -18.79 -10.69
N ILE A 4 16.69 -19.10 -11.96
CA ILE A 4 16.25 -20.35 -12.61
C ILE A 4 16.94 -21.57 -11.97
N GLU A 5 18.23 -21.48 -11.71
CA GLU A 5 19.02 -22.54 -11.04
C GLU A 5 18.53 -22.76 -9.60
N ILE A 6 18.17 -21.68 -8.89
CA ILE A 6 17.63 -21.77 -7.53
C ILE A 6 16.31 -22.53 -7.52
N ILE A 7 15.35 -22.17 -8.38
CA ILE A 7 14.08 -22.90 -8.48
C ILE A 7 14.28 -24.35 -8.86
N ALA A 8 15.11 -24.62 -9.87
CA ALA A 8 15.42 -25.99 -10.28
C ALA A 8 16.01 -26.82 -9.14
N SER A 9 16.93 -26.23 -8.36
CA SER A 9 17.51 -26.89 -7.19
C SER A 9 16.46 -27.18 -6.12
N ILE A 10 15.61 -26.23 -5.77
CA ILE A 10 14.53 -26.44 -4.77
C ILE A 10 13.58 -27.56 -5.25
N LYS A 11 13.14 -27.52 -6.50
CA LYS A 11 12.23 -28.53 -7.07
C LYS A 11 12.85 -29.94 -7.10
N ASN A 12 14.12 -30.04 -7.46
CA ASN A 12 14.80 -31.33 -7.57
C ASN A 12 15.05 -32.03 -6.22
N HIS A 13 15.09 -31.27 -5.12
CA HIS A 13 15.34 -31.80 -3.78
C HIS A 13 14.08 -31.84 -2.90
N ALA A 14 12.95 -31.35 -3.40
CA ALA A 14 11.67 -31.43 -2.70
C ALA A 14 11.13 -32.87 -2.67
N GLN A 15 10.37 -33.22 -1.64
CA GLN A 15 9.65 -34.49 -1.58
C GLN A 15 8.55 -34.54 -2.65
N THR A 16 7.79 -33.47 -2.79
CA THR A 16 6.72 -33.32 -3.76
C THR A 16 6.61 -31.86 -4.16
N VAL A 17 6.40 -31.63 -5.45
CA VAL A 17 6.18 -30.28 -6.02
C VAL A 17 4.76 -30.16 -6.53
N PHE A 18 3.98 -29.27 -5.96
CA PHE A 18 2.65 -28.92 -6.43
C PHE A 18 2.72 -27.63 -7.26
N GLU A 19 2.46 -27.73 -8.56
CA GLU A 19 2.55 -26.56 -9.46
C GLU A 19 1.18 -26.05 -9.89
N ASN A 20 0.96 -24.75 -9.75
CA ASN A 20 -0.20 -24.02 -10.26
C ASN A 20 -1.56 -24.61 -9.85
N LEU A 21 -1.64 -25.17 -8.65
CA LEU A 21 -2.90 -25.74 -8.14
C LEU A 21 -4.04 -24.72 -8.23
N THR A 22 -5.24 -25.22 -8.48
CA THR A 22 -6.49 -24.45 -8.44
C THR A 22 -6.79 -23.95 -7.03
N THR A 23 -7.78 -23.07 -6.89
CA THR A 23 -8.22 -22.58 -5.58
C THR A 23 -8.71 -23.75 -4.70
N ASP A 24 -9.53 -24.64 -5.24
CA ASP A 24 -10.07 -25.78 -4.50
C ASP A 24 -8.98 -26.77 -4.06
N GLU A 25 -8.03 -27.06 -4.94
CA GLU A 25 -6.90 -27.93 -4.59
C GLU A 25 -6.04 -27.31 -3.49
N LEU A 26 -5.78 -25.99 -3.51
CA LEU A 26 -5.02 -25.31 -2.46
C LEU A 26 -5.78 -25.28 -1.13
N VAL A 27 -7.08 -25.01 -1.16
CA VAL A 27 -7.94 -25.07 0.04
C VAL A 27 -7.93 -26.48 0.63
N ASN A 28 -8.12 -27.51 -0.20
CA ASN A 28 -8.08 -28.89 0.26
C ASN A 28 -6.72 -29.26 0.85
N LYS A 29 -5.61 -28.87 0.20
CA LYS A 29 -4.26 -29.08 0.72
C LYS A 29 -4.04 -28.38 2.06
N ALA A 30 -4.51 -27.13 2.21
CA ALA A 30 -4.42 -26.42 3.48
C ALA A 30 -5.18 -27.15 4.61
N LEU A 31 -6.37 -27.68 4.31
CA LEU A 31 -7.16 -28.47 5.28
C LEU A 31 -6.48 -29.81 5.63
N GLU A 32 -6.01 -30.56 4.63
CA GLU A 32 -5.27 -31.82 4.83
C GLU A 32 -4.03 -31.64 5.72
N ARG A 33 -3.37 -30.47 5.61
CA ARG A 33 -2.16 -30.11 6.34
C ARG A 33 -2.41 -29.38 7.66
N ASN A 34 -3.69 -29.21 8.05
CA ASN A 34 -4.10 -28.46 9.23
C ASN A 34 -3.58 -27.00 9.24
N GLU A 35 -3.48 -26.38 8.08
CA GLU A 35 -3.06 -24.97 7.93
C GLU A 35 -4.20 -23.97 8.19
N GLY A 36 -5.44 -24.45 8.28
CA GLY A 36 -6.61 -23.61 8.51
C GLY A 36 -7.92 -24.37 8.59
N ARG A 37 -9.03 -23.64 8.62
CA ARG A 37 -10.40 -24.19 8.60
C ARG A 37 -11.33 -23.33 7.74
N ILE A 38 -12.47 -23.89 7.34
CA ILE A 38 -13.46 -23.17 6.54
C ILE A 38 -14.37 -22.34 7.46
N THR A 39 -14.65 -21.10 7.04
CA THR A 39 -15.63 -20.22 7.68
C THR A 39 -17.05 -20.52 7.21
N SER A 40 -18.07 -20.05 7.95
CA SER A 40 -19.48 -20.15 7.52
C SER A 40 -19.78 -19.54 6.16
N GLN A 41 -18.94 -18.58 5.71
CA GLN A 41 -19.03 -17.97 4.37
C GLN A 41 -18.27 -18.75 3.29
N GLY A 42 -17.56 -19.82 3.66
CA GLY A 42 -16.81 -20.68 2.74
C GLY A 42 -15.36 -20.24 2.50
N ALA A 43 -14.88 -19.18 3.12
CA ALA A 43 -13.48 -18.77 3.04
C ALA A 43 -12.57 -19.68 3.86
N LEU A 44 -11.31 -19.85 3.45
CA LEU A 44 -10.28 -20.49 4.26
C LEU A 44 -9.80 -19.50 5.32
N ALA A 45 -9.84 -19.88 6.60
CA ALA A 45 -9.23 -19.11 7.69
C ALA A 45 -7.91 -19.77 8.10
N ALA A 46 -6.81 -19.00 8.06
CA ALA A 46 -5.48 -19.45 8.44
C ALA A 46 -4.83 -18.50 9.45
N ASP A 47 -4.05 -19.06 10.37
CA ASP A 47 -3.22 -18.29 11.30
C ASP A 47 -1.80 -18.17 10.73
N THR A 48 -1.25 -16.97 10.73
CA THR A 48 0.08 -16.70 10.19
C THR A 48 1.21 -16.88 11.21
N GLY A 49 0.89 -17.39 12.39
CA GLY A 49 1.83 -17.67 13.47
C GLY A 49 2.22 -16.44 14.29
N GLU A 50 3.46 -16.38 14.71
CA GLU A 50 3.98 -15.32 15.57
C GLU A 50 3.83 -13.93 14.93
N PHE A 51 4.06 -13.82 13.63
CA PHE A 51 3.96 -12.55 12.91
C PHE A 51 2.61 -12.43 12.22
N THR A 52 1.77 -11.52 12.75
CA THR A 52 0.44 -11.20 12.22
C THR A 52 0.42 -9.91 11.39
N GLY A 53 1.59 -9.38 11.09
CA GLY A 53 1.81 -8.16 10.33
C GLY A 53 3.22 -8.11 9.77
N ARG A 54 3.50 -7.10 8.95
CA ARG A 54 4.83 -6.88 8.40
C ARG A 54 5.83 -6.54 9.49
N SER A 55 7.07 -6.93 9.27
CA SER A 55 8.23 -6.61 10.10
C SER A 55 9.17 -5.66 9.35
N PRO A 56 8.88 -4.34 9.28
CA PRO A 56 9.68 -3.40 8.47
C PRO A 56 11.16 -3.32 8.88
N LYS A 57 11.47 -3.58 10.16
CA LYS A 57 12.84 -3.61 10.68
C LYS A 57 13.61 -4.89 10.33
N ASP A 58 12.92 -5.89 9.79
CA ASP A 58 13.48 -7.18 9.37
C ASP A 58 13.43 -7.33 7.84
N LYS A 59 13.16 -6.22 7.14
CA LYS A 59 13.30 -6.11 5.69
C LYS A 59 14.68 -5.56 5.36
N PHE A 60 15.41 -6.30 4.53
CA PHE A 60 16.76 -5.95 4.09
C PHE A 60 16.82 -5.89 2.56
N LEU A 61 17.64 -4.97 2.07
CA LEU A 61 18.02 -4.90 0.66
C LEU A 61 19.48 -5.34 0.53
N VAL A 62 19.74 -6.30 -0.35
CA VAL A 62 21.12 -6.75 -0.58
C VAL A 62 21.90 -5.61 -1.24
N LYS A 63 23.04 -5.26 -0.62
CA LYS A 63 23.93 -4.23 -1.11
C LYS A 63 24.96 -4.86 -2.04
N ASP A 64 24.79 -4.65 -3.32
CA ASP A 64 25.62 -5.16 -4.40
C ASP A 64 25.96 -4.04 -5.41
N ALA A 65 26.61 -4.38 -6.51
CA ALA A 65 27.04 -3.41 -7.52
C ALA A 65 25.86 -2.63 -8.16
N LEU A 66 24.65 -3.18 -8.18
CA LEU A 66 23.48 -2.51 -8.74
C LEU A 66 22.84 -1.53 -7.76
N THR A 67 22.83 -1.88 -6.48
CA THR A 67 22.10 -1.15 -5.44
C THR A 67 22.99 -0.19 -4.65
N ALA A 68 24.32 -0.37 -4.67
CA ALA A 68 25.26 0.38 -3.82
C ALA A 68 25.07 1.90 -3.91
N ASP A 69 24.93 2.45 -5.12
CA ASP A 69 24.86 3.87 -5.38
C ASP A 69 23.45 4.38 -5.72
N SER A 70 22.52 3.47 -6.01
CA SER A 70 21.15 3.80 -6.43
C SER A 70 20.12 3.74 -5.31
N ALA A 71 20.32 2.87 -4.33
CA ALA A 71 19.36 2.69 -3.25
C ALA A 71 19.45 3.78 -2.18
N TRP A 72 18.31 4.14 -1.63
CA TRP A 72 18.21 5.05 -0.47
C TRP A 72 18.50 4.28 0.81
N TRP A 73 19.77 4.21 1.16
CA TRP A 73 20.23 3.48 2.34
C TRP A 73 19.90 4.18 3.65
N GLY A 74 19.56 3.41 4.68
CA GLY A 74 19.26 3.91 6.01
C GLY A 74 18.22 3.07 6.74
N ALA A 75 17.42 3.69 7.60
CA ALA A 75 16.42 3.01 8.41
C ALA A 75 15.32 2.31 7.61
N VAL A 76 15.04 2.79 6.37
CA VAL A 76 14.03 2.20 5.48
C VAL A 76 14.60 1.01 4.71
N ASN A 77 15.79 1.18 4.13
CA ASN A 77 16.48 0.13 3.37
C ASN A 77 17.75 -0.23 4.11
N GLN A 78 17.66 -1.24 4.96
CA GLN A 78 18.80 -1.76 5.70
C GLN A 78 19.68 -2.57 4.76
N PRO A 79 20.98 -2.27 4.64
CA PRO A 79 21.88 -3.03 3.78
C PRO A 79 22.14 -4.43 4.33
N PHE A 80 22.18 -5.41 3.42
CA PHE A 80 22.61 -6.77 3.75
C PHE A 80 23.75 -7.20 2.82
N GLU A 81 24.78 -7.82 3.38
CA GLU A 81 25.97 -8.23 2.62
C GLU A 81 25.62 -9.39 1.67
N GLU A 82 26.06 -9.30 0.40
CA GLU A 82 25.79 -10.31 -0.64
C GLU A 82 26.29 -11.71 -0.23
N VAL A 83 27.46 -11.80 0.38
CA VAL A 83 28.01 -13.09 0.85
C VAL A 83 27.14 -13.73 1.93
N LYS A 84 26.63 -12.94 2.86
CA LYS A 84 25.72 -13.43 3.91
C LYS A 84 24.37 -13.82 3.32
N PHE A 85 23.88 -13.07 2.33
CA PHE A 85 22.68 -13.42 1.61
C PHE A 85 22.80 -14.78 0.90
N ASP A 86 23.89 -15.01 0.17
CA ASP A 86 24.13 -16.29 -0.50
C ASP A 86 24.21 -17.45 0.50
N ALA A 87 24.85 -17.24 1.66
CA ALA A 87 24.91 -18.25 2.72
C ALA A 87 23.54 -18.56 3.30
N LEU A 88 22.73 -17.53 3.55
CA LEU A 88 21.37 -17.67 4.09
C LEU A 88 20.42 -18.34 3.07
N LEU A 89 20.51 -17.97 1.79
CA LEU A 89 19.78 -18.61 0.71
C LEU A 89 20.06 -20.11 0.64
N ASN A 90 21.34 -20.52 0.72
CA ASN A 90 21.72 -21.91 0.73
C ASN A 90 21.15 -22.67 1.95
N LYS A 91 21.11 -22.04 3.12
CA LYS A 91 20.48 -22.63 4.32
C LYS A 91 18.97 -22.83 4.13
N VAL A 92 18.27 -21.84 3.57
CA VAL A 92 16.83 -21.94 3.28
C VAL A 92 16.58 -23.06 2.26
N MET A 93 17.34 -23.11 1.16
CA MET A 93 17.20 -24.16 0.16
C MET A 93 17.39 -25.55 0.78
N LYS A 94 18.43 -25.72 1.60
CA LYS A 94 18.68 -26.98 2.32
C LYS A 94 17.55 -27.32 3.30
N HIS A 95 16.97 -26.32 3.96
CA HIS A 95 15.84 -26.53 4.87
C HIS A 95 14.57 -26.99 4.14
N MET A 96 14.42 -26.62 2.86
CA MET A 96 13.29 -27.03 2.01
C MET A 96 13.48 -28.42 1.38
N GLU A 97 14.66 -29.03 1.46
CA GLU A 97 14.91 -30.41 0.98
C GLU A 97 14.00 -31.42 1.70
N GLY A 98 13.43 -32.35 0.95
CA GLY A 98 12.56 -33.41 1.47
C GLY A 98 11.18 -32.92 1.94
N LYS A 99 10.81 -31.66 1.70
CA LYS A 99 9.49 -31.12 2.02
C LYS A 99 8.57 -31.11 0.80
N GLU A 100 7.26 -31.05 1.04
CA GLU A 100 6.30 -30.66 0.04
C GLU A 100 6.41 -29.15 -0.18
N ILE A 101 6.42 -28.73 -1.44
CA ILE A 101 6.46 -27.32 -1.84
C ILE A 101 5.37 -26.99 -2.85
N PHE A 102 4.94 -25.75 -2.83
CA PHE A 102 3.94 -25.22 -3.76
C PHE A 102 4.60 -24.17 -4.65
N VAL A 103 4.51 -24.33 -5.96
CA VAL A 103 5.10 -23.44 -6.95
C VAL A 103 3.99 -22.82 -7.78
N ARG A 104 4.04 -21.49 -7.91
CA ARG A 104 3.07 -20.74 -8.69
C ARG A 104 3.75 -19.85 -9.70
N HIS A 105 3.36 -19.96 -10.97
CA HIS A 105 3.64 -18.98 -11.99
C HIS A 105 2.61 -17.84 -11.90
N ALA A 106 3.09 -16.64 -11.91
CA ALA A 106 2.28 -15.43 -11.79
C ALA A 106 2.98 -14.26 -12.49
N TYR A 107 2.33 -13.12 -12.53
CA TYR A 107 2.98 -11.88 -12.94
C TYR A 107 2.40 -10.68 -12.20
N ALA A 108 3.18 -9.62 -12.11
CA ALA A 108 2.74 -8.31 -11.66
C ALA A 108 2.62 -7.35 -12.85
N CYS A 109 1.84 -6.29 -12.68
CA CYS A 109 1.53 -5.25 -13.66
C CYS A 109 0.58 -5.69 -14.78
N ALA A 110 -0.61 -5.10 -14.77
CA ALA A 110 -1.65 -5.35 -15.78
C ALA A 110 -1.31 -4.76 -17.15
N ASP A 111 -0.39 -3.79 -17.23
CA ASP A 111 0.15 -3.28 -18.50
C ASP A 111 1.18 -4.27 -19.08
N PRO A 112 0.94 -4.82 -20.29
CA PRO A 112 1.85 -5.79 -20.90
C PRO A 112 3.29 -5.30 -21.07
N LYS A 113 3.49 -3.98 -21.29
CA LYS A 113 4.84 -3.41 -21.46
C LYS A 113 5.64 -3.40 -20.16
N ASN A 114 4.95 -3.37 -19.03
CA ASN A 114 5.56 -3.30 -17.70
C ASN A 114 5.42 -4.59 -16.91
N ARG A 115 4.87 -5.63 -17.53
CA ARG A 115 4.72 -6.96 -16.93
C ARG A 115 6.03 -7.46 -16.35
N LEU A 116 5.95 -8.06 -15.17
CA LEU A 116 7.04 -8.73 -14.47
C LEU A 116 6.63 -10.17 -14.17
N ASN A 117 7.22 -11.14 -14.86
CA ASN A 117 6.92 -12.55 -14.66
C ASN A 117 7.60 -13.07 -13.39
N ILE A 118 6.83 -13.69 -12.51
CA ILE A 118 7.30 -14.17 -11.21
C ILE A 118 6.96 -15.64 -10.99
N GLN A 119 7.83 -16.33 -10.24
CA GLN A 119 7.49 -17.62 -9.64
C GLN A 119 7.51 -17.48 -8.12
N VAL A 120 6.47 -17.99 -7.47
CA VAL A 120 6.34 -17.99 -6.01
C VAL A 120 6.45 -19.42 -5.51
N VAL A 121 7.44 -19.68 -4.68
CA VAL A 121 7.69 -20.96 -4.02
C VAL A 121 7.36 -20.81 -2.54
N THR A 122 6.44 -21.63 -2.03
CA THR A 122 6.00 -21.60 -0.63
C THR A 122 6.01 -22.99 0.00
N GLU A 123 6.24 -23.06 1.31
CA GLU A 123 6.08 -24.31 2.08
C GLU A 123 4.60 -24.59 2.42
N SER A 124 3.74 -23.57 2.43
CA SER A 124 2.34 -23.73 2.82
C SER A 124 1.39 -23.48 1.66
N ALA A 125 0.29 -24.22 1.66
CA ALA A 125 -0.75 -24.12 0.65
C ALA A 125 -1.50 -22.79 0.75
N TYR A 126 -1.78 -22.29 1.98
CA TYR A 126 -2.49 -21.01 2.16
C TYR A 126 -1.66 -19.82 1.63
N GLN A 127 -0.32 -19.82 1.78
CA GLN A 127 0.54 -18.78 1.20
C GLN A 127 0.54 -18.83 -0.33
N ASN A 128 0.46 -20.02 -0.93
CA ASN A 128 0.33 -20.17 -2.38
C ASN A 128 -1.06 -19.75 -2.88
N LEU A 129 -2.11 -19.99 -2.09
CA LEU A 129 -3.47 -19.46 -2.34
C LEU A 129 -3.47 -17.93 -2.31
N PHE A 130 -2.81 -17.32 -1.33
CA PHE A 130 -2.60 -15.88 -1.29
C PHE A 130 -1.92 -15.37 -2.56
N ALA A 131 -0.80 -15.97 -2.96
CA ALA A 131 -0.09 -15.58 -4.18
C ALA A 131 -0.97 -15.71 -5.43
N LYS A 132 -1.80 -16.75 -5.51
CA LYS A 132 -2.79 -16.94 -6.58
C LYS A 132 -3.82 -15.80 -6.64
N HIS A 133 -4.24 -15.29 -5.50
CA HIS A 133 -5.21 -14.20 -5.44
C HIS A 133 -4.57 -12.86 -5.79
N LEU A 134 -3.44 -12.56 -5.18
CA LEU A 134 -2.84 -11.23 -5.24
C LEU A 134 -2.11 -10.93 -6.54
N PHE A 135 -1.52 -11.93 -7.20
CA PHE A 135 -0.85 -11.72 -8.46
C PHE A 135 -1.76 -12.03 -9.66
N LEU A 136 -1.43 -11.46 -10.80
CA LEU A 136 -2.07 -11.76 -12.07
C LEU A 136 -1.70 -13.19 -12.50
N ARG A 137 -2.62 -13.85 -13.16
CA ARG A 137 -2.56 -15.28 -13.46
C ARG A 137 -2.28 -15.49 -14.95
N PRO A 138 -1.10 -15.98 -15.34
CA PRO A 138 -0.77 -16.28 -16.73
C PRO A 138 -1.57 -17.50 -17.23
N SER A 139 -1.85 -17.51 -18.52
CA SER A 139 -2.35 -18.69 -19.22
C SER A 139 -1.28 -19.77 -19.34
N ALA A 140 -1.67 -21.01 -19.66
CA ALA A 140 -0.72 -22.10 -19.89
C ALA A 140 0.26 -21.80 -21.03
N GLU A 141 -0.20 -21.12 -22.09
CA GLU A 141 0.64 -20.67 -23.21
C GLU A 141 1.67 -19.64 -22.75
N GLU A 142 1.26 -18.66 -21.96
CA GLU A 142 2.17 -17.65 -21.41
C GLU A 142 3.22 -18.28 -20.49
N ILE A 143 2.85 -19.26 -19.65
CA ILE A 143 3.80 -19.99 -18.82
C ILE A 143 4.85 -20.71 -19.66
N ALA A 144 4.43 -21.30 -20.79
CA ALA A 144 5.33 -22.04 -21.67
C ALA A 144 6.26 -21.14 -22.50
N THR A 145 5.84 -19.91 -22.79
CA THR A 145 6.55 -19.02 -23.73
C THR A 145 7.27 -17.85 -23.07
N GLN A 146 6.86 -17.44 -21.85
CA GLN A 146 7.44 -16.30 -21.16
C GLN A 146 8.33 -16.75 -19.99
N PRO A 147 9.61 -16.35 -19.98
CA PRO A 147 10.52 -16.75 -18.90
C PRO A 147 10.20 -16.07 -17.59
N THR A 148 10.46 -16.76 -16.49
CA THR A 148 10.45 -16.18 -15.14
C THR A 148 11.57 -15.16 -15.00
N GLU A 149 11.22 -13.96 -14.55
CA GLU A 149 12.18 -12.89 -14.31
C GLU A 149 12.56 -12.79 -12.82
N TRP A 150 11.60 -12.93 -11.93
CA TRP A 150 11.79 -12.85 -10.48
C TRP A 150 11.25 -14.08 -9.77
N ILE A 151 11.85 -14.38 -8.62
CA ILE A 151 11.36 -15.44 -7.76
C ILE A 151 11.09 -14.94 -6.35
N ILE A 152 10.07 -15.51 -5.70
CA ILE A 152 9.80 -15.35 -4.28
C ILE A 152 9.92 -16.72 -3.65
N VAL A 153 10.74 -16.84 -2.62
CA VAL A 153 10.85 -18.07 -1.81
C VAL A 153 10.40 -17.73 -0.40
N ALA A 154 9.32 -18.36 0.06
CA ALA A 154 8.74 -18.17 1.39
C ALA A 154 8.82 -19.48 2.18
N SER A 155 9.64 -19.48 3.22
CA SER A 155 9.90 -20.62 4.11
C SER A 155 9.60 -20.21 5.56
N PRO A 156 8.33 -20.18 5.98
CA PRO A 156 7.94 -19.72 7.31
C PRO A 156 8.51 -20.59 8.44
N SER A 157 8.81 -21.85 8.17
CA SER A 157 9.37 -22.75 9.17
C SER A 157 10.90 -22.65 9.32
N PHE A 158 11.57 -21.88 8.44
CA PHE A 158 13.00 -21.60 8.56
C PHE A 158 13.22 -20.38 9.47
N HIS A 159 13.95 -20.59 10.55
CA HIS A 159 14.34 -19.52 11.48
C HIS A 159 15.83 -19.24 11.32
N ALA A 160 16.19 -17.99 11.03
CA ALA A 160 17.58 -17.55 11.00
C ALA A 160 18.16 -17.49 12.43
N ASP A 161 19.47 -17.72 12.54
CA ASP A 161 20.22 -17.42 13.75
C ASP A 161 20.84 -16.03 13.64
N PRO A 162 20.34 -15.02 14.36
CA PRO A 162 20.84 -13.64 14.27
C PRO A 162 22.36 -13.51 14.49
N ALA A 163 22.93 -14.34 15.35
CA ALA A 163 24.36 -14.32 15.66
C ALA A 163 25.22 -14.83 14.50
N VAL A 164 24.68 -15.70 13.66
CA VAL A 164 25.39 -16.34 12.55
C VAL A 164 25.01 -15.72 11.21
N ASP A 165 23.72 -15.51 10.99
CA ASP A 165 23.16 -15.10 9.70
C ASP A 165 23.16 -13.59 9.48
N GLY A 166 23.33 -12.80 10.56
CA GLY A 166 23.38 -11.33 10.50
C GLY A 166 22.03 -10.65 10.37
N THR A 167 20.93 -11.37 10.60
CA THR A 167 19.58 -10.83 10.72
C THR A 167 19.38 -10.17 12.09
N ARG A 168 18.37 -9.30 12.23
CA ARG A 168 18.04 -8.69 13.52
C ARG A 168 17.39 -9.70 14.49
N GLN A 169 16.56 -10.57 13.96
CA GLN A 169 15.91 -11.68 14.67
C GLN A 169 15.68 -12.86 13.73
N HIS A 170 14.94 -13.87 14.13
CA HIS A 170 14.81 -15.12 13.36
C HIS A 170 13.99 -15.01 12.08
N ASN A 171 13.09 -14.00 11.96
CA ASN A 171 12.37 -13.73 10.70
C ASN A 171 13.11 -12.68 9.86
N PHE A 172 12.90 -12.74 8.56
CA PHE A 172 13.47 -11.79 7.61
C PHE A 172 12.71 -11.77 6.29
N THR A 173 12.77 -10.62 5.62
CA THR A 173 12.45 -10.46 4.20
C THR A 173 13.64 -9.80 3.52
N MET A 174 14.27 -10.50 2.59
CA MET A 174 15.42 -10.01 1.86
C MET A 174 15.12 -9.85 0.39
N VAL A 175 15.50 -8.71 -0.17
CA VAL A 175 15.38 -8.41 -1.60
C VAL A 175 16.76 -8.31 -2.20
N SER A 176 17.09 -9.18 -3.17
CA SER A 176 18.30 -9.09 -3.97
C SER A 176 17.93 -8.73 -5.41
N VAL A 177 18.33 -7.53 -5.84
CA VAL A 177 18.05 -7.03 -7.19
C VAL A 177 18.89 -7.79 -8.23
N SER A 178 20.16 -7.99 -7.97
CA SER A 178 21.07 -8.71 -8.88
C SER A 178 20.68 -10.17 -9.08
N ARG A 179 20.23 -10.85 -8.01
CA ARG A 179 19.77 -12.24 -8.08
C ARG A 179 18.31 -12.37 -8.53
N LYS A 180 17.56 -11.26 -8.57
CA LYS A 180 16.12 -11.20 -8.86
C LYS A 180 15.32 -12.15 -7.97
N ILE A 181 15.58 -12.09 -6.66
CA ILE A 181 14.95 -12.94 -5.65
C ILE A 181 14.46 -12.12 -4.45
N ILE A 182 13.29 -12.52 -3.95
CA ILE A 182 12.78 -12.15 -2.63
C ILE A 182 12.82 -13.42 -1.77
N LEU A 183 13.55 -13.37 -0.67
CA LEU A 183 13.70 -14.48 0.26
C LEU A 183 13.03 -14.12 1.58
N ILE A 184 12.03 -14.91 1.99
CA ILE A 184 11.25 -14.72 3.21
C ILE A 184 11.42 -15.94 4.10
N GLY A 185 11.86 -15.74 5.33
CA GLY A 185 12.00 -16.79 6.33
C GLY A 185 11.39 -16.39 7.68
N GLY A 186 10.98 -17.39 8.46
CA GLY A 186 10.50 -17.23 9.84
C GLY A 186 9.18 -16.48 9.99
N SER A 187 8.47 -16.17 8.91
CA SER A 187 7.17 -15.47 8.95
C SER A 187 6.16 -16.15 8.04
N GLY A 188 5.01 -16.50 8.60
CA GLY A 188 3.85 -16.98 7.85
C GLY A 188 2.98 -15.86 7.29
N TYR A 189 3.22 -14.60 7.65
CA TYR A 189 2.42 -13.46 7.20
C TYR A 189 2.54 -13.24 5.68
N THR A 190 1.42 -13.40 4.99
CA THR A 190 1.39 -13.39 3.51
C THR A 190 1.67 -12.01 2.91
N GLY A 191 1.41 -10.95 3.67
CA GLY A 191 1.68 -9.58 3.24
C GLY A 191 3.16 -9.29 2.88
N GLU A 192 4.11 -10.10 3.37
CA GLU A 192 5.53 -9.99 2.96
C GLU A 192 5.73 -10.39 1.49
N ILE A 193 4.99 -11.39 0.99
CA ILE A 193 5.01 -11.82 -0.42
C ILE A 193 4.56 -10.66 -1.32
N LYS A 194 3.41 -10.05 -1.01
CA LYS A 194 2.85 -8.91 -1.74
C LYS A 194 3.81 -7.72 -1.73
N LYS A 195 4.20 -7.28 -0.53
CA LYS A 195 4.99 -6.06 -0.35
C LYS A 195 6.46 -6.22 -0.77
N GLY A 196 6.95 -7.45 -0.86
CA GLY A 196 8.23 -7.75 -1.46
C GLY A 196 8.27 -7.35 -2.94
N ILE A 197 7.29 -7.80 -3.74
CA ILE A 197 7.17 -7.42 -5.17
C ILE A 197 6.89 -5.92 -5.31
N PHE A 198 6.07 -5.33 -4.46
CA PHE A 198 5.87 -3.88 -4.48
C PHE A 198 7.17 -3.10 -4.28
N SER A 199 8.02 -3.53 -3.34
CA SER A 199 9.34 -2.92 -3.16
C SER A 199 10.23 -3.09 -4.40
N VAL A 200 10.19 -4.26 -5.05
CA VAL A 200 10.90 -4.49 -6.31
C VAL A 200 10.40 -3.57 -7.43
N LEU A 201 9.08 -3.44 -7.59
CA LEU A 201 8.49 -2.55 -8.60
C LEU A 201 8.78 -1.08 -8.33
N ASN A 202 8.84 -0.66 -7.05
CA ASN A 202 9.28 0.66 -6.64
C ASN A 202 10.75 0.96 -6.98
N TYR A 203 11.57 -0.07 -7.23
CA TYR A 203 12.93 0.09 -7.73
C TYR A 203 12.97 0.07 -9.27
N ILE A 204 12.47 -1.01 -9.88
CA ILE A 204 12.61 -1.27 -11.31
C ILE A 204 11.86 -0.23 -12.15
N LEU A 205 10.60 0.05 -11.82
CA LEU A 205 9.76 0.90 -12.65
C LEU A 205 10.29 2.35 -12.76
N PRO A 206 10.65 3.03 -11.64
CA PRO A 206 11.23 4.37 -11.74
C PRO A 206 12.65 4.36 -12.30
N HIS A 207 13.49 3.41 -11.87
CA HIS A 207 14.92 3.42 -12.17
C HIS A 207 15.23 2.94 -13.60
N GLU A 208 14.52 1.93 -14.08
CA GLU A 208 14.84 1.26 -15.36
C GLU A 208 13.83 1.56 -16.48
N ARG A 209 12.57 1.90 -16.14
CA ARG A 209 11.47 1.97 -17.11
C ARG A 209 10.79 3.34 -17.21
N ASN A 210 11.23 4.31 -16.44
CA ASN A 210 10.63 5.66 -16.36
C ASN A 210 9.12 5.64 -16.08
N VAL A 211 8.68 4.74 -15.22
CA VAL A 211 7.28 4.58 -14.78
C VAL A 211 7.17 4.96 -13.32
N LEU A 212 6.23 5.86 -12.98
CA LEU A 212 5.98 6.23 -11.59
C LEU A 212 5.24 5.10 -10.87
N SER A 213 5.88 4.50 -9.88
CA SER A 213 5.27 3.53 -8.98
C SER A 213 4.57 4.24 -7.83
N MET A 214 3.35 3.81 -7.48
CA MET A 214 2.44 4.53 -6.60
C MET A 214 1.75 3.60 -5.59
N HIS A 215 1.76 3.99 -4.32
CA HIS A 215 0.92 3.38 -3.28
C HIS A 215 -0.40 4.13 -3.20
N CYS A 216 -1.32 3.78 -4.06
CA CYS A 216 -2.63 4.41 -4.19
C CYS A 216 -3.68 3.42 -4.69
N SER A 217 -4.94 3.71 -4.45
CA SER A 217 -6.04 3.08 -5.18
C SER A 217 -6.38 3.88 -6.43
N ALA A 218 -7.02 3.24 -7.41
CA ALA A 218 -7.42 3.86 -8.66
C ALA A 218 -8.78 3.36 -9.14
N ASN A 219 -9.58 4.26 -9.71
CA ASN A 219 -10.84 3.93 -10.36
C ASN A 219 -11.03 4.71 -11.66
N ILE A 220 -11.98 4.28 -12.48
CA ILE A 220 -12.32 4.90 -13.75
C ILE A 220 -13.82 5.18 -13.81
N GLY A 221 -14.20 6.41 -14.16
CA GLY A 221 -15.58 6.85 -14.32
C GLY A 221 -16.19 6.40 -15.65
N VAL A 222 -17.48 6.61 -15.77
CA VAL A 222 -18.25 6.24 -16.98
C VAL A 222 -17.77 6.93 -18.26
N ASN A 223 -17.10 8.07 -18.13
CA ASN A 223 -16.54 8.84 -19.24
C ASN A 223 -15.06 8.49 -19.52
N GLY A 224 -14.51 7.44 -18.88
CA GLY A 224 -13.13 7.03 -19.04
C GLY A 224 -12.13 7.84 -18.19
N ASP A 225 -12.61 8.73 -17.33
CA ASP A 225 -11.77 9.56 -16.47
C ASP A 225 -11.20 8.75 -15.31
N THR A 226 -9.88 8.59 -15.29
CA THR A 226 -9.16 7.91 -14.20
C THR A 226 -8.96 8.85 -13.02
N ALA A 227 -9.14 8.33 -11.80
CA ALA A 227 -8.84 9.02 -10.56
C ALA A 227 -7.92 8.18 -9.67
N LEU A 228 -6.96 8.83 -8.99
CA LEU A 228 -6.02 8.23 -8.05
C LEU A 228 -6.29 8.71 -6.64
N PHE A 229 -6.20 7.79 -5.67
CA PHE A 229 -6.40 8.08 -4.25
C PHE A 229 -5.19 7.59 -3.45
N PHE A 230 -4.35 8.51 -3.03
CA PHE A 230 -3.24 8.24 -2.13
C PHE A 230 -3.68 8.43 -0.69
N GLY A 231 -3.14 7.66 0.22
CA GLY A 231 -3.41 7.82 1.64
C GLY A 231 -2.87 6.67 2.46
N LEU A 232 -2.59 6.95 3.71
CA LEU A 232 -2.17 5.95 4.68
C LEU A 232 -3.37 5.17 5.25
N SER A 233 -3.12 4.14 6.02
CA SER A 233 -4.18 3.39 6.70
C SER A 233 -5.06 4.34 7.56
N GLY A 234 -6.38 4.18 7.48
CA GLY A 234 -7.34 4.98 8.23
C GLY A 234 -7.72 6.34 7.64
N THR A 235 -7.13 6.74 6.50
CA THR A 235 -7.51 7.98 5.79
C THR A 235 -8.73 7.82 4.88
N GLY A 236 -9.21 6.60 4.67
CA GLY A 236 -10.38 6.31 3.84
C GLY A 236 -10.08 5.92 2.38
N LYS A 237 -8.83 5.57 2.05
CA LYS A 237 -8.41 5.22 0.68
C LYS A 237 -9.36 4.21 0.02
N THR A 238 -9.57 3.04 0.61
CA THR A 238 -10.44 1.98 0.07
C THR A 238 -11.90 2.44 -0.02
N THR A 239 -12.43 3.02 1.07
CA THR A 239 -13.83 3.46 1.17
C THR A 239 -14.19 4.56 0.16
N LEU A 240 -13.23 5.47 -0.13
CA LEU A 240 -13.46 6.61 -1.02
C LEU A 240 -13.21 6.27 -2.49
N SER A 241 -12.34 5.29 -2.78
CA SER A 241 -12.14 4.80 -4.15
C SER A 241 -13.20 3.80 -4.59
N ALA A 242 -13.91 3.17 -3.65
CA ALA A 242 -15.02 2.25 -3.88
C ALA A 242 -16.32 3.03 -4.12
N ASP A 243 -16.46 3.62 -5.31
CA ASP A 243 -17.66 4.32 -5.76
C ASP A 243 -18.49 3.39 -6.66
N PRO A 244 -19.79 3.16 -6.39
CA PRO A 244 -20.63 2.28 -7.21
C PRO A 244 -20.77 2.76 -8.67
N ASN A 245 -20.55 4.05 -8.93
CA ASN A 245 -20.61 4.63 -10.28
C ASN A 245 -19.27 4.62 -11.02
N ARG A 246 -18.20 4.11 -10.41
CA ARG A 246 -16.86 4.07 -10.99
C ARG A 246 -16.30 2.65 -10.88
N LYS A 247 -15.61 2.18 -11.91
CA LYS A 247 -15.00 0.85 -11.93
C LYS A 247 -13.67 0.88 -11.22
N LEU A 248 -13.45 -0.06 -10.30
CA LEU A 248 -12.18 -0.21 -9.61
C LEU A 248 -11.09 -0.71 -10.57
N ILE A 249 -9.98 0.01 -10.69
CA ILE A 249 -8.76 -0.46 -11.38
C ILE A 249 -7.94 -1.31 -10.40
N GLY A 250 -7.79 -0.82 -9.17
CA GLY A 250 -7.15 -1.52 -8.05
C GLY A 250 -7.24 -0.74 -6.75
N ASP A 251 -7.03 -1.40 -5.63
CA ASP A 251 -7.26 -0.82 -4.29
C ASP A 251 -6.00 -0.31 -3.60
N ASP A 252 -4.77 -0.67 -4.07
CA ASP A 252 -3.55 -0.41 -3.28
C ASP A 252 -2.30 0.01 -4.05
N GLU A 253 -1.95 -0.62 -5.19
CA GLU A 253 -0.65 -0.47 -5.84
C GLU A 253 -0.77 -0.32 -7.36
N HIS A 254 -0.23 0.77 -7.90
CA HIS A 254 -0.34 1.11 -9.33
C HIS A 254 0.96 1.66 -9.91
N GLY A 255 1.10 1.55 -11.23
CA GLY A 255 2.08 2.26 -12.03
C GLY A 255 1.42 3.33 -12.91
N TRP A 256 2.12 4.42 -13.15
CA TRP A 256 1.73 5.44 -14.13
C TRP A 256 2.81 5.59 -15.19
N SER A 257 2.58 4.96 -16.34
CA SER A 257 3.41 5.01 -17.53
C SER A 257 3.02 6.18 -18.45
N ASP A 258 3.60 6.22 -19.63
CA ASP A 258 3.21 7.20 -20.66
C ASP A 258 1.88 6.84 -21.34
N THR A 259 1.44 5.59 -21.21
CA THR A 259 0.17 5.10 -21.77
C THR A 259 -1.00 5.16 -20.77
N GLY A 260 -0.75 5.44 -19.50
CA GLY A 260 -1.78 5.54 -18.47
C GLY A 260 -1.43 4.82 -17.17
N VAL A 261 -2.45 4.57 -16.37
CA VAL A 261 -2.37 3.94 -15.05
C VAL A 261 -2.69 2.45 -15.16
N PHE A 262 -1.97 1.61 -14.43
CA PHE A 262 -2.20 0.17 -14.39
C PHE A 262 -2.02 -0.39 -12.98
N ASN A 263 -2.82 -1.39 -12.65
CA ASN A 263 -2.71 -2.11 -11.39
C ASN A 263 -1.49 -3.07 -11.41
N PHE A 264 -0.81 -3.19 -10.29
CA PHE A 264 0.26 -4.20 -10.11
C PHE A 264 -0.29 -5.58 -9.82
N GLU A 265 -1.50 -5.65 -9.28
CA GLU A 265 -2.07 -6.82 -8.65
C GLU A 265 -3.27 -7.39 -9.41
N GLY A 266 -3.55 -8.66 -9.15
CA GLY A 266 -4.74 -9.35 -9.64
C GLY A 266 -5.79 -9.61 -8.55
N GLY A 267 -5.63 -9.03 -7.36
CA GLY A 267 -6.51 -9.21 -6.21
C GLY A 267 -6.41 -8.09 -5.20
N CYS A 268 -7.13 -8.23 -4.11
CA CYS A 268 -7.21 -7.29 -3.01
C CYS A 268 -6.78 -7.95 -1.69
N TYR A 269 -6.21 -7.14 -0.79
CA TYR A 269 -5.79 -7.56 0.55
C TYR A 269 -6.24 -6.54 1.60
N ALA A 270 -7.47 -6.72 2.07
CA ALA A 270 -8.16 -5.76 2.92
C ALA A 270 -8.05 -6.11 4.41
N LYS A 271 -8.17 -5.09 5.28
CA LYS A 271 -8.42 -5.30 6.72
C LYS A 271 -9.86 -5.76 6.92
N CYS A 272 -10.06 -6.67 7.86
CA CYS A 272 -11.39 -7.13 8.24
C CYS A 272 -11.71 -6.98 9.74
N VAL A 273 -10.89 -6.25 10.49
CA VAL A 273 -11.24 -5.85 11.88
C VAL A 273 -12.46 -4.93 11.88
N ASN A 274 -13.43 -5.20 12.76
CA ASN A 274 -14.72 -4.49 12.86
C ASN A 274 -15.51 -4.45 11.54
N LEU A 275 -15.32 -5.45 10.67
CA LEU A 275 -15.99 -5.56 9.38
C LEU A 275 -17.47 -5.85 9.56
N THR A 276 -18.31 -5.08 8.91
CA THR A 276 -19.74 -5.33 8.76
C THR A 276 -20.16 -5.09 7.32
N GLU A 277 -21.24 -5.73 6.89
CA GLU A 277 -21.81 -5.54 5.56
C GLU A 277 -22.21 -4.08 5.29
N GLU A 278 -22.71 -3.38 6.32
CA GLU A 278 -23.11 -1.97 6.21
C GLU A 278 -21.91 -1.04 5.97
N LYS A 279 -20.76 -1.29 6.64
CA LYS A 279 -19.59 -0.42 6.54
C LYS A 279 -18.81 -0.63 5.25
N GLU A 280 -18.56 -1.90 4.87
CA GLU A 280 -17.71 -2.27 3.73
C GLU A 280 -18.36 -3.43 2.95
N PRO A 281 -19.47 -3.17 2.23
CA PRO A 281 -20.24 -4.22 1.57
C PRO A 281 -19.43 -5.02 0.53
N GLN A 282 -18.53 -4.35 -0.21
CA GLN A 282 -17.71 -5.03 -1.22
C GLN A 282 -16.75 -6.04 -0.60
N ILE A 283 -16.08 -5.69 0.49
CA ILE A 283 -15.19 -6.61 1.21
C ILE A 283 -16.01 -7.75 1.82
N TRP A 284 -17.15 -7.42 2.45
CA TRP A 284 -18.05 -8.40 3.06
C TRP A 284 -18.47 -9.48 2.07
N HIS A 285 -18.96 -9.11 0.90
CA HIS A 285 -19.40 -10.04 -0.14
C HIS A 285 -18.26 -10.75 -0.87
N ALA A 286 -17.03 -10.23 -0.80
CA ALA A 286 -15.85 -10.90 -1.32
C ALA A 286 -15.34 -12.03 -0.39
N ILE A 287 -15.78 -12.06 0.88
CA ILE A 287 -15.49 -13.17 1.80
C ILE A 287 -16.44 -14.30 1.49
N LYS A 288 -16.06 -15.17 0.57
CA LYS A 288 -16.82 -16.32 0.09
C LYS A 288 -15.89 -17.47 -0.23
N HIS A 289 -16.43 -18.55 -0.78
CA HIS A 289 -15.63 -19.72 -1.17
C HIS A 289 -14.36 -19.31 -1.94
N GLY A 290 -13.23 -19.83 -1.48
CA GLY A 290 -11.92 -19.58 -2.06
C GLY A 290 -11.19 -18.36 -1.53
N ALA A 291 -11.85 -17.39 -0.87
CA ALA A 291 -11.15 -16.30 -0.19
C ALA A 291 -10.30 -16.83 0.97
N LEU A 292 -9.24 -16.09 1.33
CA LEU A 292 -8.37 -16.40 2.47
C LEU A 292 -8.53 -15.31 3.53
N VAL A 293 -8.98 -15.67 4.74
CA VAL A 293 -8.98 -14.77 5.90
C VAL A 293 -7.85 -15.15 6.86
N GLU A 294 -7.15 -14.16 7.41
CA GLU A 294 -5.98 -14.37 8.25
C GLU A 294 -6.18 -13.86 9.67
N ASN A 295 -5.76 -14.70 10.63
CA ASN A 295 -5.68 -14.38 12.06
C ASN A 295 -7.02 -14.00 12.71
N VAL A 296 -8.13 -14.39 12.09
CA VAL A 296 -9.49 -14.17 12.64
C VAL A 296 -9.81 -15.16 13.76
N ARG A 297 -10.77 -14.81 14.59
CA ARG A 297 -11.36 -15.70 15.60
C ARG A 297 -12.84 -15.92 15.32
N PHE A 298 -13.40 -16.92 15.94
CA PHE A 298 -14.76 -17.39 15.69
C PHE A 298 -15.60 -17.25 16.96
N PHE A 299 -16.90 -17.09 16.80
CA PHE A 299 -17.80 -17.24 17.92
C PHE A 299 -17.71 -18.67 18.45
N GLU A 300 -17.81 -18.83 19.77
CA GLU A 300 -17.66 -20.13 20.46
C GLU A 300 -18.60 -21.21 19.86
N GLY A 301 -18.04 -22.36 19.53
CA GLY A 301 -18.76 -23.49 18.97
C GLY A 301 -19.32 -23.29 17.55
N SER A 302 -18.84 -22.29 16.81
CA SER A 302 -19.35 -21.96 15.47
C SER A 302 -18.25 -21.76 14.44
N ASP A 303 -18.62 -21.77 13.14
CA ASP A 303 -17.77 -21.41 12.02
C ASP A 303 -17.98 -19.94 11.57
N VAL A 304 -18.74 -19.16 12.33
CA VAL A 304 -18.98 -17.75 12.10
C VAL A 304 -17.81 -16.94 12.63
N VAL A 305 -17.20 -16.12 11.77
CA VAL A 305 -16.09 -15.26 12.15
C VAL A 305 -16.57 -14.11 13.02
N ASN A 306 -15.86 -13.88 14.13
CA ASN A 306 -16.02 -12.69 14.97
C ASN A 306 -14.98 -11.62 14.52
N TYR A 307 -15.39 -10.70 13.68
CA TYR A 307 -14.51 -9.63 13.17
C TYR A 307 -14.15 -8.56 14.21
N ASP A 308 -14.83 -8.56 15.37
CA ASP A 308 -14.52 -7.65 16.48
C ASP A 308 -13.46 -8.23 17.43
N ASP A 309 -13.14 -9.51 17.28
CA ASP A 309 -12.13 -10.18 18.11
C ASP A 309 -10.71 -9.82 17.66
N ILE A 310 -10.02 -9.04 18.48
CA ILE A 310 -8.64 -8.62 18.29
C ILE A 310 -7.66 -9.33 19.23
N SER A 311 -8.07 -10.43 19.86
CA SER A 311 -7.24 -11.16 20.83
C SER A 311 -5.90 -11.63 20.28
N VAL A 312 -5.82 -11.87 18.97
CA VAL A 312 -4.56 -12.22 18.28
C VAL A 312 -3.91 -10.99 17.68
N THR A 313 -4.67 -10.16 16.97
CA THR A 313 -4.17 -8.98 16.29
C THR A 313 -5.31 -8.05 15.86
N GLU A 314 -5.04 -6.75 15.84
CA GLU A 314 -5.88 -5.76 15.15
C GLU A 314 -5.69 -5.77 13.62
N ASN A 315 -4.75 -6.58 13.11
CA ASN A 315 -4.39 -6.65 11.70
C ASN A 315 -4.97 -7.90 11.01
N THR A 316 -6.20 -8.27 11.38
CA THR A 316 -6.91 -9.33 10.66
C THR A 316 -7.13 -8.91 9.19
N ARG A 317 -6.97 -9.87 8.26
CA ARG A 317 -6.95 -9.59 6.83
C ARG A 317 -7.81 -10.56 6.04
N VAL A 318 -8.23 -10.13 4.86
CA VAL A 318 -8.80 -10.99 3.84
C VAL A 318 -8.11 -10.76 2.50
N ALA A 319 -7.75 -11.84 1.81
CA ALA A 319 -7.25 -11.86 0.45
C ALA A 319 -8.25 -12.53 -0.48
N TYR A 320 -8.51 -11.89 -1.61
CA TYR A 320 -9.40 -12.41 -2.65
C TYR A 320 -8.99 -11.88 -4.04
N PRO A 321 -9.29 -12.60 -5.13
CA PRO A 321 -9.05 -12.10 -6.47
C PRO A 321 -9.96 -10.91 -6.78
N ILE A 322 -9.49 -9.96 -7.61
CA ILE A 322 -10.19 -8.69 -7.86
C ILE A 322 -11.58 -8.90 -8.48
N ASP A 323 -11.77 -9.99 -9.24
CA ASP A 323 -13.05 -10.37 -9.86
C ASP A 323 -14.14 -10.82 -8.85
N TYR A 324 -13.81 -10.87 -7.55
CA TYR A 324 -14.82 -10.98 -6.49
C TYR A 324 -15.55 -9.66 -6.23
N ILE A 325 -15.02 -8.54 -6.71
CA ILE A 325 -15.68 -7.23 -6.73
C ILE A 325 -16.47 -7.08 -8.04
N GLU A 326 -17.73 -6.68 -7.93
CA GLU A 326 -18.64 -6.62 -9.09
C GLU A 326 -18.28 -5.53 -10.11
N ASN A 327 -17.86 -4.36 -9.64
CA ASN A 327 -17.62 -3.19 -10.50
C ASN A 327 -16.13 -2.93 -10.69
N ILE A 328 -15.46 -3.74 -11.53
CA ILE A 328 -14.03 -3.65 -11.83
C ILE A 328 -13.77 -3.22 -13.28
N ALA A 329 -12.61 -2.61 -13.52
CA ALA A 329 -12.07 -2.40 -14.85
C ALA A 329 -11.37 -3.68 -15.34
N VAL A 330 -11.67 -4.10 -16.56
CA VAL A 330 -11.04 -5.25 -17.22
C VAL A 330 -10.57 -4.83 -18.62
N PRO A 331 -9.25 -4.89 -18.89
CA PRO A 331 -8.15 -5.14 -17.94
C PRO A 331 -8.04 -4.04 -16.88
N SER A 332 -7.27 -4.29 -15.81
CA SER A 332 -7.08 -3.33 -14.71
C SER A 332 -6.11 -2.19 -15.10
N VAL A 333 -6.52 -1.39 -16.09
CA VAL A 333 -5.79 -0.23 -16.63
C VAL A 333 -6.74 0.95 -16.85
N GLY A 334 -6.21 2.15 -16.91
CA GLY A 334 -6.92 3.39 -17.21
C GLY A 334 -5.99 4.38 -17.90
N ASP A 335 -6.56 5.41 -18.50
CA ASP A 335 -5.80 6.52 -19.09
C ASP A 335 -5.06 7.33 -18.03
N ALA A 336 -4.30 8.35 -18.43
CA ALA A 336 -3.71 9.31 -17.51
C ALA A 336 -4.79 9.90 -16.57
N PRO A 337 -4.51 10.06 -15.28
CA PRO A 337 -5.52 10.50 -14.32
C PRO A 337 -6.01 11.92 -14.64
N LYS A 338 -7.29 12.17 -14.42
CA LYS A 338 -7.86 13.52 -14.46
C LYS A 338 -7.88 14.17 -13.08
N ASN A 339 -7.98 13.35 -12.04
CA ASN A 339 -7.96 13.81 -10.66
C ASN A 339 -7.04 12.93 -9.81
N ILE A 340 -6.26 13.56 -8.96
CA ILE A 340 -5.41 12.93 -7.95
C ILE A 340 -5.82 13.46 -6.58
N PHE A 341 -6.15 12.55 -5.66
CA PHE A 341 -6.54 12.88 -4.30
C PHE A 341 -5.48 12.40 -3.31
N PHE A 342 -4.90 13.31 -2.54
CA PHE A 342 -4.08 13.01 -1.38
C PHE A 342 -4.97 13.04 -0.14
N LEU A 343 -5.21 11.87 0.44
CA LEU A 343 -6.06 11.71 1.60
C LEU A 343 -5.23 11.82 2.87
N THR A 344 -5.66 12.68 3.78
CA THR A 344 -5.09 12.80 5.12
C THR A 344 -6.19 12.71 6.18
N ALA A 345 -5.85 12.33 7.39
CA ALA A 345 -6.73 12.45 8.55
C ALA A 345 -6.04 13.36 9.57
N ASP A 346 -6.22 14.66 9.41
CA ASP A 346 -5.63 15.65 10.33
C ASP A 346 -6.39 15.65 11.66
N ALA A 347 -5.72 15.22 12.73
CA ALA A 347 -6.28 15.22 14.07
C ALA A 347 -6.08 16.54 14.83
N PHE A 348 -5.42 17.52 14.20
CA PHE A 348 -5.21 18.84 14.80
C PHE A 348 -6.31 19.85 14.44
N GLY A 349 -7.17 19.52 13.47
CA GLY A 349 -8.29 20.35 13.04
C GLY A 349 -7.87 21.59 12.25
N VAL A 350 -6.73 21.54 11.59
CA VAL A 350 -6.09 22.68 10.90
C VAL A 350 -6.30 22.63 9.39
N LEU A 351 -6.10 21.46 8.77
CA LEU A 351 -6.17 21.36 7.32
C LEU A 351 -7.59 21.45 6.79
N PRO A 352 -7.78 22.19 5.66
CA PRO A 352 -9.09 22.29 5.04
C PRO A 352 -9.60 20.93 4.57
N PRO A 353 -10.95 20.74 4.55
CA PRO A 353 -11.55 19.47 4.16
C PRO A 353 -11.25 19.08 2.71
N ILE A 354 -11.09 20.07 1.82
CA ILE A 354 -10.57 19.91 0.47
C ILE A 354 -9.81 21.16 0.06
N SER A 355 -8.72 20.97 -0.68
CA SER A 355 -7.98 22.09 -1.30
C SER A 355 -7.32 21.65 -2.59
N LYS A 356 -7.24 22.54 -3.56
CA LYS A 356 -6.54 22.33 -4.82
C LYS A 356 -5.06 22.69 -4.66
N LEU A 357 -4.19 21.85 -5.21
CA LEU A 357 -2.74 21.98 -5.15
C LEU A 357 -2.18 22.37 -6.52
N ASN A 358 -1.20 23.26 -6.54
CA ASN A 358 -0.33 23.43 -7.70
C ASN A 358 0.74 22.32 -7.77
N PRO A 359 1.48 22.15 -8.87
CA PRO A 359 2.46 21.07 -9.01
C PRO A 359 3.52 21.05 -7.89
N GLY A 360 4.05 22.18 -7.48
CA GLY A 360 5.02 22.27 -6.37
C GLY A 360 4.43 21.80 -5.05
N GLN A 361 3.20 22.24 -4.74
CA GLN A 361 2.46 21.79 -3.55
C GLN A 361 2.12 20.29 -3.62
N ALA A 362 1.77 19.79 -4.80
CA ALA A 362 1.51 18.36 -4.98
C ALA A 362 2.77 17.52 -4.68
N MET A 363 3.92 17.90 -5.22
CA MET A 363 5.20 17.23 -4.94
C MET A 363 5.59 17.33 -3.45
N TYR A 364 5.40 18.49 -2.83
CA TYR A 364 5.68 18.69 -1.41
C TYR A 364 4.81 17.82 -0.51
N GLN A 365 3.50 17.81 -0.76
CA GLN A 365 2.54 16.96 -0.02
C GLN A 365 2.81 15.47 -0.26
N PHE A 366 3.20 15.09 -1.47
CA PHE A 366 3.59 13.72 -1.80
C PHE A 366 4.83 13.28 -1.02
N ILE A 367 5.88 14.09 -0.96
CA ILE A 367 7.07 13.82 -0.13
C ILE A 367 6.69 13.75 1.35
N SER A 368 5.80 14.62 1.82
CA SER A 368 5.37 14.64 3.22
C SER A 368 4.57 13.39 3.59
N GLY A 369 3.59 12.99 2.78
CA GLY A 369 2.72 11.84 3.05
C GLY A 369 2.08 11.92 4.44
N TYR A 370 1.53 13.10 4.78
CA TYR A 370 1.05 13.42 6.12
C TYR A 370 -0.27 12.74 6.47
N THR A 371 -0.35 12.26 7.70
CA THR A 371 -1.60 11.97 8.42
C THR A 371 -1.37 12.12 9.94
N ALA A 372 -2.41 12.03 10.74
CA ALA A 372 -2.28 11.95 12.18
C ALA A 372 -2.74 10.58 12.70
N LYS A 373 -2.01 10.04 13.68
CA LYS A 373 -2.44 8.91 14.50
C LYS A 373 -3.18 9.44 15.71
N VAL A 374 -4.28 8.82 16.07
CA VAL A 374 -5.07 9.18 17.26
C VAL A 374 -5.16 8.01 18.23
N ALA A 375 -5.51 8.29 19.49
CA ALA A 375 -5.69 7.27 20.50
C ALA A 375 -6.67 6.18 20.02
N GLY A 376 -6.33 4.91 20.26
CA GLY A 376 -7.14 3.76 19.86
C GLY A 376 -6.99 3.32 18.39
N THR A 377 -6.13 3.98 17.58
CA THR A 377 -5.84 3.55 16.21
C THR A 377 -4.59 2.68 16.10
N GLU A 378 -3.67 2.78 17.06
CA GLU A 378 -2.50 1.92 17.21
C GLU A 378 -2.16 1.77 18.70
N ALA A 379 -1.59 0.63 19.07
CA ALA A 379 -1.16 0.38 20.44
C ALA A 379 -0.13 1.43 20.91
N GLY A 380 -0.36 2.02 22.09
CA GLY A 380 0.54 3.00 22.72
C GLY A 380 0.33 4.46 22.29
N VAL A 381 -0.61 4.76 21.40
CA VAL A 381 -0.96 6.15 21.04
C VAL A 381 -2.04 6.66 22.00
N THR A 382 -1.68 7.60 22.86
CA THR A 382 -2.59 8.24 23.85
C THR A 382 -3.04 9.65 23.44
N GLU A 383 -2.26 10.33 22.59
CA GLU A 383 -2.54 11.67 22.07
C GLU A 383 -2.32 11.72 20.57
N PRO A 384 -2.95 12.68 19.84
CA PRO A 384 -2.73 12.84 18.42
C PRO A 384 -1.25 13.10 18.10
N GLN A 385 -0.71 12.33 17.15
CA GLN A 385 0.67 12.47 16.68
C GLN A 385 0.69 12.66 15.16
N ALA A 386 1.41 13.69 14.71
CA ALA A 386 1.70 13.84 13.29
C ALA A 386 2.57 12.68 12.81
N THR A 387 2.18 12.08 11.71
CA THR A 387 2.90 10.98 11.06
C THR A 387 3.18 11.35 9.62
N PHE A 388 4.42 11.13 9.20
CA PHE A 388 4.87 11.39 7.85
C PHE A 388 5.40 10.09 7.24
N SER A 389 4.91 9.76 6.05
CA SER A 389 5.35 8.59 5.29
C SER A 389 5.48 8.98 3.84
N SER A 390 6.70 9.27 3.41
CA SER A 390 6.99 9.79 2.08
C SER A 390 6.33 8.97 0.99
N CYS A 391 5.73 9.66 0.02
CA CYS A 391 4.98 9.08 -1.09
C CYS A 391 3.86 8.14 -0.63
N PHE A 392 3.33 8.34 0.59
CA PHE A 392 2.32 7.49 1.24
C PHE A 392 2.72 6.02 1.40
N GLY A 393 4.02 5.71 1.26
CA GLY A 393 4.52 4.34 1.27
C GLY A 393 6.01 4.24 1.58
N GLN A 394 6.56 5.10 2.43
CA GLN A 394 8.00 5.23 2.70
C GLN A 394 8.72 3.90 2.93
N VAL A 395 8.11 2.99 3.69
CA VAL A 395 8.71 1.69 4.02
C VAL A 395 8.91 0.76 2.81
N PHE A 396 8.36 1.12 1.65
CA PHE A 396 8.46 0.35 0.40
C PHE A 396 9.37 1.01 -0.64
N LEU A 397 9.95 2.18 -0.35
CA LEU A 397 10.71 2.96 -1.32
C LEU A 397 12.20 2.58 -1.28
N PRO A 398 12.73 1.86 -2.27
CA PRO A 398 14.17 1.61 -2.37
C PRO A 398 14.97 2.82 -2.84
N LEU A 399 14.35 3.74 -3.60
CA LEU A 399 14.97 4.97 -4.06
C LEU A 399 14.61 6.14 -3.14
N HIS A 400 15.39 7.22 -3.24
CA HIS A 400 15.11 8.43 -2.45
C HIS A 400 13.73 9.03 -2.82
N PRO A 401 12.90 9.48 -1.86
CA PRO A 401 11.55 9.97 -2.11
C PRO A 401 11.45 11.10 -3.15
N THR A 402 12.48 11.93 -3.28
CA THR A 402 12.53 12.99 -4.29
C THR A 402 12.56 12.47 -5.72
N VAL A 403 13.00 11.23 -5.96
CA VAL A 403 12.95 10.59 -7.29
C VAL A 403 11.49 10.45 -7.73
N TYR A 404 10.66 9.89 -6.86
CA TYR A 404 9.22 9.69 -7.13
C TYR A 404 8.48 11.02 -7.24
N ALA A 405 8.81 11.99 -6.38
CA ALA A 405 8.21 13.33 -6.42
C ALA A 405 8.54 14.07 -7.72
N LYS A 406 9.81 13.99 -8.18
CA LYS A 406 10.23 14.54 -9.47
C LYS A 406 9.44 13.92 -10.62
N MET A 407 9.29 12.59 -10.64
CA MET A 407 8.49 11.91 -11.67
C MET A 407 7.04 12.35 -11.65
N LEU A 408 6.44 12.54 -10.45
CA LEU A 408 5.09 13.09 -10.33
C LEU A 408 5.02 14.50 -10.94
N GLY A 409 5.98 15.37 -10.63
CA GLY A 409 6.07 16.72 -11.19
C GLY A 409 6.19 16.73 -12.71
N GLU A 410 7.02 15.85 -13.29
CA GLU A 410 7.18 15.70 -14.74
C GLU A 410 5.86 15.26 -15.41
N LYS A 411 5.14 14.29 -14.79
CA LYS A 411 3.84 13.84 -15.28
C LYS A 411 2.76 14.92 -15.18
N LEU A 412 2.74 15.71 -14.10
CA LEU A 412 1.83 16.85 -13.97
C LEU A 412 2.13 17.96 -14.99
N SER A 413 3.41 18.23 -15.24
CA SER A 413 3.83 19.20 -16.25
C SER A 413 3.46 18.79 -17.67
N ALA A 414 3.55 17.49 -17.97
CA ALA A 414 3.14 16.92 -19.26
C ALA A 414 1.59 16.87 -19.43
N ASN A 415 0.84 16.96 -18.35
CA ASN A 415 -0.62 16.86 -18.33
C ASN A 415 -1.24 18.00 -17.48
N PRO A 416 -1.24 19.23 -17.96
CA PRO A 416 -1.64 20.41 -17.16
C PRO A 416 -3.12 20.42 -16.76
N ASP A 417 -3.95 19.60 -17.38
CA ASP A 417 -5.38 19.45 -17.08
C ASP A 417 -5.66 18.56 -15.87
N ILE A 418 -4.63 17.92 -15.30
CA ILE A 418 -4.79 17.10 -14.10
C ILE A 418 -5.03 18.01 -12.89
N ASN A 419 -6.09 17.73 -12.14
CA ASN A 419 -6.36 18.38 -10.88
C ASN A 419 -5.79 17.55 -9.73
N VAL A 420 -5.02 18.18 -8.84
CA VAL A 420 -4.52 17.55 -7.62
C VAL A 420 -5.20 18.18 -6.41
N TRP A 421 -5.72 17.34 -5.54
CA TRP A 421 -6.49 17.72 -4.37
C TRP A 421 -5.88 17.13 -3.10
N LEU A 422 -5.79 17.94 -2.04
CA LEU A 422 -5.61 17.42 -0.68
C LEU A 422 -6.98 17.33 -0.04
N VAL A 423 -7.34 16.16 0.48
CA VAL A 423 -8.63 15.89 1.14
C VAL A 423 -8.39 15.46 2.57
N ASN A 424 -8.91 16.25 3.51
CA ASN A 424 -8.81 15.95 4.93
C ASN A 424 -10.08 15.24 5.43
N THR A 425 -9.93 13.98 5.85
CA THR A 425 -11.00 13.15 6.45
C THR A 425 -10.95 13.16 7.97
N GLY A 426 -10.13 14.02 8.56
CA GLY A 426 -9.87 14.15 10.00
C GLY A 426 -10.89 15.03 10.73
N TRP A 427 -10.39 15.95 11.55
CA TRP A 427 -11.21 16.77 12.46
C TRP A 427 -11.41 18.19 11.95
N SER A 428 -12.51 18.79 12.41
CA SER A 428 -12.88 20.18 12.16
C SER A 428 -13.48 20.79 13.44
N GLY A 429 -13.37 22.11 13.61
CA GLY A 429 -13.87 22.84 14.77
C GLY A 429 -13.03 22.68 16.04
N GLY A 430 -11.85 22.12 15.92
CA GLY A 430 -10.91 21.80 16.98
C GLY A 430 -10.13 20.54 16.64
N GLY A 431 -9.08 20.25 17.41
CA GLY A 431 -8.36 19.00 17.33
C GLY A 431 -9.15 17.81 17.91
N TYR A 432 -8.53 16.62 17.86
CA TYR A 432 -9.07 15.41 18.50
C TYR A 432 -9.43 15.67 19.95
N GLY A 433 -10.61 15.22 20.38
CA GLY A 433 -11.14 15.45 21.75
C GLY A 433 -11.89 16.78 21.94
N VAL A 434 -11.80 17.74 21.00
CA VAL A 434 -12.50 19.01 21.03
C VAL A 434 -13.41 19.18 19.79
N GLY A 435 -12.83 19.02 18.61
CA GLY A 435 -13.55 19.06 17.34
C GLY A 435 -14.29 17.76 17.03
N SER A 436 -14.95 17.74 15.88
CA SER A 436 -15.66 16.57 15.37
C SER A 436 -14.98 16.03 14.12
N ARG A 437 -14.95 14.71 13.96
CA ARG A 437 -14.45 14.11 12.72
C ARG A 437 -15.35 14.48 11.56
N MET A 438 -14.76 14.78 10.41
CA MET A 438 -15.46 15.10 9.16
C MET A 438 -16.45 13.99 8.80
N LYS A 439 -17.68 14.37 8.50
CA LYS A 439 -18.70 13.41 8.07
C LYS A 439 -18.34 12.83 6.71
N LEU A 440 -18.44 11.51 6.58
CA LEU A 440 -18.15 10.81 5.33
C LEU A 440 -18.99 11.34 4.16
N SER A 441 -20.24 11.73 4.43
CA SER A 441 -21.13 12.33 3.42
C SER A 441 -20.56 13.62 2.83
N TYR A 442 -19.96 14.48 3.65
CA TYR A 442 -19.31 15.71 3.17
C TYR A 442 -18.06 15.41 2.34
N THR A 443 -17.23 14.46 2.81
CA THR A 443 -16.04 14.03 2.06
C THR A 443 -16.44 13.47 0.70
N ARG A 444 -17.46 12.62 0.63
CA ARG A 444 -17.98 12.09 -0.64
C ARG A 444 -18.52 13.19 -1.55
N ALA A 445 -19.30 14.15 -1.01
CA ALA A 445 -19.81 15.28 -1.79
C ALA A 445 -18.67 16.11 -2.42
N MET A 446 -17.62 16.40 -1.66
CA MET A 446 -16.44 17.15 -2.16
C MET A 446 -15.68 16.38 -3.24
N ILE A 447 -15.44 15.08 -3.05
CA ILE A 447 -14.77 14.24 -4.04
C ILE A 447 -15.62 14.12 -5.30
N THR A 448 -16.92 13.90 -5.19
CA THR A 448 -17.84 13.85 -6.33
C THR A 448 -17.83 15.19 -7.09
N ALA A 449 -17.91 16.32 -6.38
CA ALA A 449 -17.85 17.63 -7.01
C ALA A 449 -16.50 17.87 -7.74
N ALA A 450 -15.39 17.40 -7.19
CA ALA A 450 -14.08 17.46 -7.85
C ALA A 450 -14.03 16.57 -9.11
N LEU A 451 -14.51 15.32 -9.02
CA LEU A 451 -14.56 14.36 -10.14
C LEU A 451 -15.44 14.86 -11.28
N GLU A 452 -16.55 15.49 -10.97
CA GLU A 452 -17.50 16.06 -11.95
C GLU A 452 -17.08 17.44 -12.47
N GLY A 453 -15.95 18.00 -11.99
CA GLY A 453 -15.49 19.33 -12.39
C GLY A 453 -16.37 20.48 -11.88
N LYS A 454 -17.15 20.25 -10.82
CA LYS A 454 -18.07 21.24 -10.22
C LYS A 454 -17.39 22.18 -9.20
N LEU A 455 -16.17 21.89 -8.79
CA LEU A 455 -15.36 22.81 -7.96
C LEU A 455 -14.67 23.86 -8.87
N THR A 456 -15.46 24.75 -9.46
CA THR A 456 -15.00 25.76 -10.45
C THR A 456 -15.16 27.20 -9.99
N GLY A 457 -15.69 27.42 -8.78
CA GLY A 457 -15.91 28.74 -8.22
C GLY A 457 -14.63 29.45 -7.77
N ASP A 458 -14.80 30.53 -7.00
CA ASP A 458 -13.68 31.24 -6.39
C ASP A 458 -13.02 30.39 -5.31
N PHE A 459 -11.69 30.44 -5.27
CA PHE A 459 -10.88 29.81 -4.26
C PHE A 459 -10.16 30.86 -3.41
N THR A 460 -9.97 30.56 -2.14
CA THR A 460 -9.17 31.37 -1.21
C THR A 460 -7.93 30.60 -0.80
N ALA A 461 -6.76 31.26 -0.90
CA ALA A 461 -5.51 30.64 -0.46
C ALA A 461 -5.48 30.49 1.06
N HIS A 462 -5.08 29.30 1.54
CA HIS A 462 -4.82 29.09 2.96
C HIS A 462 -3.60 29.92 3.39
N PRO A 463 -3.69 30.76 4.44
CA PRO A 463 -2.65 31.76 4.73
C PRO A 463 -1.27 31.18 5.02
N VAL A 464 -1.20 30.00 5.64
CA VAL A 464 0.04 29.33 6.04
C VAL A 464 0.50 28.30 4.98
N PHE A 465 -0.40 27.44 4.53
CA PHE A 465 -0.07 26.34 3.60
C PHE A 465 -0.18 26.74 2.12
N GLY A 466 -0.78 27.88 1.80
CA GLY A 466 -0.90 28.39 0.42
C GLY A 466 -1.82 27.58 -0.50
N MET A 467 -2.41 26.49 -0.01
CA MET A 467 -3.32 25.64 -0.78
C MET A 467 -4.64 26.36 -1.07
N MET A 468 -5.25 26.12 -2.23
CA MET A 468 -6.45 26.80 -2.68
C MET A 468 -7.71 26.12 -2.17
N MET A 469 -8.41 26.74 -1.20
CA MET A 469 -9.65 26.26 -0.60
C MET A 469 -10.84 26.74 -1.42
N PRO A 470 -11.79 25.87 -1.84
CA PRO A 470 -13.00 26.32 -2.50
C PRO A 470 -13.89 27.10 -1.50
N ASN A 471 -14.58 28.14 -1.98
CA ASN A 471 -15.47 28.94 -1.14
C ASN A 471 -16.88 28.34 -1.03
N ALA A 472 -17.22 27.41 -1.92
CA ALA A 472 -18.49 26.70 -1.92
C ALA A 472 -18.34 25.28 -2.47
N CYS A 473 -19.12 24.35 -1.95
CA CYS A 473 -19.31 22.99 -2.45
C CYS A 473 -20.75 22.56 -2.14
N GLU A 474 -21.48 22.09 -3.14
CA GLU A 474 -22.85 21.61 -2.96
C GLU A 474 -22.91 20.47 -1.93
N GLY A 475 -23.85 20.52 -1.01
CA GLY A 475 -24.02 19.53 0.06
C GLY A 475 -23.03 19.64 1.23
N VAL A 476 -22.17 20.66 1.24
CA VAL A 476 -21.20 20.91 2.31
C VAL A 476 -21.40 22.33 2.87
N PRO A 477 -21.53 22.48 4.20
CA PRO A 477 -21.60 23.81 4.81
C PRO A 477 -20.33 24.63 4.49
N SER A 478 -20.50 25.85 3.98
CA SER A 478 -19.39 26.69 3.51
C SER A 478 -18.39 27.06 4.61
N GLU A 479 -18.85 27.17 5.87
CA GLU A 479 -17.98 27.43 7.00
C GLU A 479 -16.96 26.30 7.24
N LEU A 480 -17.28 25.05 6.87
CA LEU A 480 -16.36 23.91 6.98
C LEU A 480 -15.19 24.01 6.01
N LEU A 481 -15.41 24.63 4.84
CA LEU A 481 -14.38 24.74 3.79
C LEU A 481 -13.20 25.62 4.22
N HIS A 482 -13.40 26.46 5.22
CA HIS A 482 -12.40 27.34 5.82
C HIS A 482 -12.21 26.99 7.32
N PRO A 483 -11.27 26.12 7.68
CA PRO A 483 -11.16 25.55 9.02
C PRO A 483 -11.14 26.57 10.15
N ARG A 484 -10.45 27.70 9.95
CA ARG A 484 -10.42 28.78 10.94
C ARG A 484 -11.80 29.27 11.35
N ASN A 485 -12.77 29.24 10.45
CA ASN A 485 -14.14 29.68 10.73
C ASN A 485 -14.88 28.72 11.67
N THR A 486 -14.51 27.45 11.69
CA THR A 486 -15.15 26.44 12.53
C THR A 486 -14.68 26.44 13.99
N TRP A 487 -13.54 27.06 14.29
CA TRP A 487 -13.01 27.11 15.66
C TRP A 487 -13.70 28.23 16.45
N ALA A 488 -14.02 27.96 17.71
CA ALA A 488 -14.54 28.97 18.63
C ALA A 488 -13.48 30.04 18.94
N ASP A 489 -12.24 29.59 19.20
CA ASP A 489 -11.07 30.44 19.43
C ASP A 489 -10.18 30.47 18.18
N LYS A 490 -10.16 31.61 17.49
CA LYS A 490 -9.39 31.82 16.25
C LYS A 490 -7.89 31.90 16.50
N GLU A 491 -7.46 32.40 17.65
CA GLU A 491 -6.04 32.46 18.02
C GLU A 491 -5.49 31.08 18.36
N ALA A 492 -6.30 30.22 19.00
CA ALA A 492 -5.94 28.84 19.22
C ALA A 492 -5.77 28.06 17.90
N TYR A 493 -6.63 28.34 16.90
CA TYR A 493 -6.45 27.81 15.54
C TYR A 493 -5.11 28.26 14.94
N ASP A 494 -4.84 29.56 14.99
CA ASP A 494 -3.62 30.13 14.38
C ASP A 494 -2.36 29.51 14.98
N LYS A 495 -2.30 29.35 16.31
CA LYS A 495 -1.21 28.67 17.03
C LYS A 495 -1.05 27.20 16.62
N GLN A 496 -2.18 26.49 16.52
CA GLN A 496 -2.15 25.06 16.12
C GLN A 496 -1.74 24.90 14.67
N CYS A 497 -2.14 25.82 13.80
CA CYS A 497 -1.75 25.89 12.40
C CYS A 497 -0.25 26.09 12.24
N GLU A 498 0.35 27.05 12.99
CA GLU A 498 1.78 27.29 13.02
C GLU A 498 2.56 26.08 13.52
N LYS A 499 2.09 25.45 14.60
CA LYS A 499 2.69 24.21 15.11
C LYS A 499 2.71 23.10 14.04
N LEU A 500 1.62 22.89 13.32
CA LEU A 500 1.57 21.88 12.27
C LEU A 500 2.51 22.24 11.12
N ALA A 501 2.58 23.51 10.73
CA ALA A 501 3.49 23.98 9.70
C ALA A 501 4.97 23.74 10.06
N HIS A 502 5.36 23.93 11.32
CA HIS A 502 6.70 23.58 11.80
C HIS A 502 6.97 22.09 11.67
N LEU A 503 6.03 21.22 12.03
CA LEU A 503 6.18 19.76 11.88
C LEU A 503 6.40 19.34 10.42
N PHE A 504 5.68 19.96 9.47
CA PHE A 504 5.90 19.76 8.03
C PHE A 504 7.30 20.17 7.61
N ASN A 505 7.74 21.39 7.99
CA ASN A 505 9.05 21.91 7.63
C ASN A 505 10.17 21.06 8.24
N ASP A 506 10.06 20.66 9.51
CA ASP A 506 11.05 19.80 10.16
C ASP A 506 11.13 18.41 9.50
N ASN A 507 10.00 17.84 9.10
CA ASN A 507 10.02 16.60 8.34
C ASN A 507 10.70 16.77 6.97
N PHE A 508 10.44 17.88 6.29
CA PHE A 508 10.94 18.13 4.94
C PHE A 508 12.46 18.32 4.88
N LYS A 509 13.09 18.82 5.96
CA LYS A 509 14.57 18.97 6.05
C LYS A 509 15.35 17.70 5.66
N LYS A 510 14.75 16.51 5.88
CA LYS A 510 15.36 15.22 5.52
C LYS A 510 15.50 15.01 4.00
N PHE A 511 14.78 15.77 3.20
CA PHE A 511 14.66 15.60 1.75
C PHE A 511 15.09 16.85 0.98
N GLU A 512 15.46 17.92 1.69
CA GLU A 512 15.72 19.24 1.13
C GLU A 512 16.85 19.24 0.09
N ASP A 513 17.92 18.48 0.34
CA ASP A 513 19.07 18.39 -0.56
C ASP A 513 18.72 17.80 -1.93
N GLY A 514 17.74 16.90 -2.00
CA GLY A 514 17.28 16.28 -3.25
C GLY A 514 16.06 16.96 -3.89
N ALA A 515 15.50 18.00 -3.25
CA ALA A 515 14.28 18.66 -3.71
C ALA A 515 14.59 19.85 -4.63
N SER A 516 13.75 20.03 -5.68
CA SER A 516 13.80 21.20 -6.56
C SER A 516 13.37 22.48 -5.82
N ASP A 517 13.72 23.64 -6.38
CA ASP A 517 13.29 24.94 -5.82
C ASP A 517 11.78 25.09 -5.80
N GLU A 518 11.07 24.53 -6.79
CA GLU A 518 9.61 24.51 -6.84
C GLU A 518 9.00 23.79 -5.65
N ILE A 519 9.58 22.65 -5.25
CA ILE A 519 9.16 21.90 -4.06
C ILE A 519 9.46 22.69 -2.79
N LYS A 520 10.66 23.27 -2.68
CA LYS A 520 11.07 24.08 -1.50
C LYS A 520 10.17 25.30 -1.30
N GLN A 521 9.78 25.97 -2.37
CA GLN A 521 8.89 27.14 -2.34
C GLN A 521 7.45 26.81 -1.92
N ALA A 522 7.06 25.53 -2.04
CA ALA A 522 5.74 25.05 -1.63
C ALA A 522 5.64 24.71 -0.13
N ALA A 523 6.72 24.83 0.61
CA ALA A 523 6.73 24.60 2.06
C ALA A 523 5.79 25.59 2.78
N PRO A 524 5.12 25.16 3.88
CA PRO A 524 4.29 26.04 4.69
C PRO A 524 5.08 27.25 5.20
N LYS A 525 4.46 28.43 5.14
CA LYS A 525 5.04 29.68 5.62
C LYS A 525 4.85 29.76 7.14
N VAL A 526 5.93 29.76 7.88
CA VAL A 526 5.93 30.01 9.32
C VAL A 526 6.43 31.43 9.60
N SER A 527 5.86 32.09 10.60
CA SER A 527 6.39 33.37 11.07
C SER A 527 7.81 33.14 11.60
N ALA A 528 8.74 33.99 11.25
CA ALA A 528 10.05 33.94 11.89
C ALA A 528 9.84 34.10 13.40
N VAL A 529 10.22 33.09 14.16
CA VAL A 529 10.23 33.19 15.63
C VAL A 529 11.23 34.27 15.96
N GLY A 530 10.73 35.45 16.42
CA GLY A 530 11.53 36.55 16.90
C GLY A 530 12.22 36.22 18.24
#